data_547eaee0f08e89e524d657850d3489e6
#
_entry.id   547eaee0f08e89e524d657850d3489e6
#
_cell.length_a   1.000
_cell.length_b   1.000
_cell.length_c   1.000
_cell.angle_alpha   90.00
_cell.angle_beta   90.00
_cell.angle_gamma   90.00
#
_symmetry.space_group_name_H-M   'P 1'
#
loop_
_entity.id
_entity.type
_entity.pdbx_description
1 polymer ?
#
loop_
_entity_poly.entity_id
_entity_poly.type
_entity_poly.pdbx_seq_one_letter_code
_entity_poly.pdbx_strand_id
1 'polypeptide(L)'
;MMKQEILLIDAPIGVLEVDAIWQSGERQTKDGLAILCHPNPIQGGTMNNKVVSTMYRFCRDGGMDVLRFNFRGVGRSTGQTGTGDGELEDALTVLRYALKHTKARKLWLGGFSFGGYTAARLASLMTDNEEFADVNLHHLALIAPSVMRVGMASLRWQADHTFMIYGDQDELVSPEHLAQFAEQRDIPTTVLSTGHFFHGKLVELGQSLQKHTQI
;
A
#
# COMPACT_ATOMS: atom_id res chain seq x y z
N MET A 1 24.30 2.99 -1.42
CA MET A 1 23.93 4.24 -0.71
C MET A 1 22.43 4.43 -0.92
N MET A 2 21.70 4.92 0.07
CA MET A 2 20.25 5.17 -0.04
C MET A 2 20.03 6.64 -0.37
N LYS A 3 19.15 6.95 -1.35
CA LYS A 3 18.75 8.32 -1.69
C LYS A 3 17.27 8.48 -1.39
N GLN A 4 16.92 9.45 -0.54
CA GLN A 4 15.54 9.85 -0.27
C GLN A 4 15.24 11.18 -0.94
N GLU A 5 14.07 11.29 -1.56
CA GLU A 5 13.62 12.48 -2.29
C GLU A 5 12.13 12.73 -2.08
N ILE A 6 11.77 14.00 -1.86
CA ILE A 6 10.38 14.44 -1.96
C ILE A 6 10.18 15.04 -3.34
N LEU A 7 9.31 14.43 -4.11
CA LEU A 7 9.08 14.74 -5.53
C LEU A 7 7.66 15.29 -5.74
N LEU A 8 7.50 16.06 -6.79
CA LEU A 8 6.21 16.33 -7.42
C LEU A 8 6.26 15.68 -8.79
N ILE A 9 5.52 14.61 -8.98
CA ILE A 9 5.46 13.89 -10.24
C ILE A 9 4.25 14.33 -11.06
N ASP A 10 4.39 14.39 -12.38
CA ASP A 10 3.27 14.71 -13.26
C ASP A 10 2.18 13.65 -13.18
N ALA A 11 0.94 14.10 -13.12
CA ALA A 11 -0.24 13.28 -13.07
C ALA A 11 -1.36 13.90 -13.95
N PRO A 12 -2.37 13.12 -14.37
CA PRO A 12 -3.48 13.66 -15.18
C PRO A 12 -4.20 14.85 -14.53
N ILE A 13 -4.15 14.93 -13.20
CA ILE A 13 -4.75 16.02 -12.41
C ILE A 13 -3.79 17.18 -12.10
N GLY A 14 -2.58 17.18 -12.66
CA GLY A 14 -1.50 18.14 -12.38
C GLY A 14 -0.29 17.44 -11.75
N VAL A 15 -0.14 17.41 -10.42
CA VAL A 15 0.99 16.77 -9.75
C VAL A 15 0.56 15.93 -8.55
N LEU A 16 1.38 14.91 -8.23
CA LEU A 16 1.30 14.12 -6.99
C LEU A 16 2.57 14.30 -6.17
N GLU A 17 2.41 14.51 -4.88
CA GLU A 17 3.51 14.55 -3.91
C GLU A 17 3.92 13.13 -3.51
N VAL A 18 5.19 12.80 -3.72
CA VAL A 18 5.75 11.46 -3.50
C VAL A 18 6.99 11.58 -2.61
N ASP A 19 7.09 10.73 -1.60
CA ASP A 19 8.31 10.49 -0.83
C ASP A 19 8.91 9.18 -1.31
N ALA A 20 10.01 9.26 -2.02
CA ALA A 20 10.68 8.13 -2.65
C ALA A 20 12.03 7.84 -1.99
N ILE A 21 12.29 6.56 -1.75
CA ILE A 21 13.61 6.03 -1.40
C ILE A 21 14.08 5.13 -2.53
N TRP A 22 15.26 5.42 -3.03
CA TRP A 22 15.96 4.61 -4.02
C TRP A 22 17.16 3.94 -3.35
N GLN A 23 17.19 2.63 -3.37
CA GLN A 23 18.29 1.83 -2.83
C GLN A 23 19.41 1.70 -3.87
N SER A 24 20.64 1.58 -3.38
CA SER A 24 21.81 1.31 -4.24
C SER A 24 22.87 0.53 -3.48
N GLY A 25 23.65 -0.29 -4.21
CA GLY A 25 24.73 -1.10 -3.63
C GLY A 25 24.23 -2.34 -2.91
N GLU A 26 24.97 -2.82 -1.91
CA GLU A 26 24.74 -4.11 -1.24
C GLU A 26 23.41 -4.24 -0.49
N ARG A 27 22.73 -3.12 -0.19
CA ARG A 27 21.43 -3.11 0.49
C ARG A 27 20.24 -3.25 -0.46
N GLN A 28 20.46 -3.11 -1.76
CA GLN A 28 19.40 -3.29 -2.74
C GLN A 28 19.08 -4.79 -2.84
N THR A 29 17.89 -5.19 -2.41
CA THR A 29 17.30 -6.44 -2.88
C THR A 29 17.01 -6.20 -4.35
N LYS A 30 17.74 -6.87 -5.22
CA LYS A 30 17.92 -6.51 -6.64
C LYS A 30 16.63 -6.28 -7.45
N ASP A 31 15.45 -6.65 -6.89
CA ASP A 31 14.17 -6.64 -7.59
C ASP A 31 13.00 -6.04 -6.78
N GLY A 32 13.24 -5.53 -5.56
CA GLY A 32 12.16 -5.09 -4.65
C GLY A 32 11.74 -3.64 -4.86
N LEU A 33 10.46 -3.42 -5.17
CA LEU A 33 9.78 -2.12 -5.21
C LEU A 33 8.58 -2.16 -4.27
N ALA A 34 8.41 -1.15 -3.42
CA ALA A 34 7.22 -1.00 -2.58
C ALA A 34 6.44 0.27 -2.96
N ILE A 35 5.11 0.13 -3.10
CA ILE A 35 4.17 1.24 -3.28
C ILE A 35 3.17 1.22 -2.13
N LEU A 36 3.02 2.36 -1.44
CA LEU A 36 2.25 2.46 -0.21
C LEU A 36 1.13 3.48 -0.32
N CYS A 37 -0.11 3.01 -0.10
CA CYS A 37 -1.33 3.81 -0.15
C CYS A 37 -1.80 4.20 1.26
N HIS A 38 -2.07 5.50 1.46
CA HIS A 38 -2.48 6.04 2.77
C HIS A 38 -4.00 5.91 3.01
N PRO A 39 -4.47 6.07 4.29
CA PRO A 39 -5.89 5.98 4.61
C PRO A 39 -6.69 7.14 4.02
N ASN A 40 -8.02 7.12 4.29
CA ASN A 40 -8.99 8.00 3.67
C ASN A 40 -8.60 9.49 3.74
N PRO A 41 -8.36 10.14 2.59
CA PRO A 41 -7.98 11.56 2.53
C PRO A 41 -9.05 12.48 3.11
N ILE A 42 -10.34 12.16 2.93
CA ILE A 42 -11.45 12.97 3.47
C ILE A 42 -11.45 12.98 5.00
N GLN A 43 -10.88 11.96 5.62
CA GLN A 43 -10.73 11.84 7.09
C GLN A 43 -9.33 12.27 7.57
N GLY A 44 -8.62 13.07 6.78
CA GLY A 44 -7.29 13.57 7.14
C GLY A 44 -6.16 12.57 6.93
N GLY A 45 -6.38 11.52 6.15
CA GLY A 45 -5.34 10.58 5.77
C GLY A 45 -4.25 11.25 4.93
N THR A 46 -2.99 10.92 5.21
CA THR A 46 -1.81 11.37 4.46
C THR A 46 -0.75 10.28 4.39
N MET A 47 0.22 10.41 3.50
CA MET A 47 1.37 9.51 3.41
C MET A 47 2.22 9.46 4.70
N ASN A 48 2.07 10.46 5.60
CA ASN A 48 2.77 10.52 6.88
C ASN A 48 2.01 9.82 8.02
N ASN A 49 0.88 9.18 7.75
CA ASN A 49 0.18 8.37 8.74
C ASN A 49 1.13 7.36 9.38
N LYS A 50 1.00 7.10 10.68
CA LYS A 50 1.93 6.25 11.46
C LYS A 50 1.97 4.80 10.97
N VAL A 51 0.84 4.24 10.53
CA VAL A 51 0.76 2.90 9.96
C VAL A 51 1.50 2.85 8.63
N VAL A 52 1.25 3.82 7.74
CA VAL A 52 1.98 3.96 6.46
C VAL A 52 3.47 4.14 6.69
N SER A 53 3.85 4.98 7.67
CA SER A 53 5.26 5.19 8.04
C SER A 53 5.92 3.93 8.59
N THR A 54 5.16 3.04 9.24
CA THR A 54 5.67 1.74 9.69
C THR A 54 5.93 0.82 8.50
N MET A 55 5.00 0.68 7.56
CA MET A 55 5.22 -0.05 6.30
C MET A 55 6.41 0.52 5.52
N TYR A 56 6.51 1.85 5.43
CA TYR A 56 7.58 2.54 4.72
C TYR A 56 8.96 2.21 5.28
N ARG A 57 9.12 2.29 6.62
CA ARG A 57 10.38 1.90 7.27
C ARG A 57 10.69 0.41 7.08
N PHE A 58 9.68 -0.45 7.23
CA PHE A 58 9.82 -1.88 7.02
C PHE A 58 10.37 -2.20 5.63
N CYS A 59 9.75 -1.69 4.56
CA CYS A 59 10.18 -1.93 3.18
C CYS A 59 11.57 -1.31 2.91
N ARG A 60 11.83 -0.09 3.42
CA ARG A 60 13.15 0.56 3.33
C ARG A 60 14.25 -0.28 3.96
N ASP A 61 14.01 -0.77 5.17
CA ASP A 61 15.01 -1.53 5.94
C ASP A 61 15.20 -2.95 5.36
N GLY A 62 14.17 -3.47 4.67
CA GLY A 62 14.24 -4.66 3.83
C GLY A 62 14.96 -4.47 2.49
N GLY A 63 15.47 -3.25 2.20
CA GLY A 63 16.30 -2.99 1.01
C GLY A 63 15.51 -2.78 -0.30
N MET A 64 14.21 -2.51 -0.22
CA MET A 64 13.38 -2.18 -1.38
C MET A 64 13.53 -0.72 -1.78
N ASP A 65 13.33 -0.41 -3.06
CA ASP A 65 12.91 0.92 -3.49
C ASP A 65 11.50 1.16 -2.95
N VAL A 66 11.23 2.32 -2.34
CA VAL A 66 9.95 2.55 -1.66
C VAL A 66 9.39 3.90 -2.04
N LEU A 67 8.12 3.91 -2.47
CA LEU A 67 7.36 5.13 -2.68
C LEU A 67 6.11 5.12 -1.81
N ARG A 68 5.92 6.20 -1.05
CA ARG A 68 4.64 6.59 -0.47
C ARG A 68 4.25 7.94 -1.03
N PHE A 69 2.99 8.23 -1.14
CA PHE A 69 2.52 9.42 -1.81
C PHE A 69 1.24 9.97 -1.18
N ASN A 70 0.96 11.22 -1.40
CA ASN A 70 -0.32 11.82 -1.08
C ASN A 70 -1.27 11.69 -2.27
N PHE A 71 -2.47 11.14 -2.02
CA PHE A 71 -3.55 11.14 -3.01
C PHE A 71 -3.92 12.57 -3.40
N ARG A 72 -4.63 12.71 -4.53
CA ARG A 72 -5.15 13.99 -5.03
C ARG A 72 -5.83 14.80 -3.91
N GLY A 73 -5.59 16.10 -3.89
CA GLY A 73 -6.15 17.02 -2.89
C GLY A 73 -5.52 16.93 -1.50
N VAL A 74 -4.44 16.17 -1.31
CA VAL A 74 -3.73 16.02 -0.03
C VAL A 74 -2.32 16.58 -0.13
N GLY A 75 -1.89 17.33 0.87
CA GLY A 75 -0.56 17.92 0.93
C GLY A 75 -0.29 18.82 -0.28
N ARG A 76 0.75 18.51 -1.06
CA ARG A 76 1.10 19.24 -2.27
C ARG A 76 0.54 18.59 -3.56
N SER A 77 -0.21 17.51 -3.44
CA SER A 77 -0.91 16.89 -4.56
C SER A 77 -2.07 17.76 -5.01
N THR A 78 -2.19 18.00 -6.31
CA THR A 78 -3.28 18.77 -6.91
C THR A 78 -4.59 17.97 -6.99
N GLY A 79 -5.66 18.61 -7.45
CA GLY A 79 -6.97 17.98 -7.62
C GLY A 79 -7.81 18.00 -6.34
N GLN A 80 -8.84 17.17 -6.33
CA GLN A 80 -9.77 17.02 -5.21
C GLN A 80 -9.94 15.55 -4.87
N THR A 81 -10.04 15.26 -3.58
CA THR A 81 -10.32 13.91 -3.07
C THR A 81 -11.66 13.42 -3.59
N GLY A 82 -11.72 12.14 -3.93
CA GLY A 82 -12.90 11.50 -4.50
C GLY A 82 -13.38 10.28 -3.72
N THR A 83 -14.09 9.41 -4.41
CA THR A 83 -14.68 8.19 -3.84
C THR A 83 -13.87 6.93 -4.09
N GLY A 84 -12.71 7.04 -4.76
CA GLY A 84 -11.79 5.94 -4.98
C GLY A 84 -11.28 5.78 -6.41
N ASP A 85 -12.01 6.23 -7.44
CA ASP A 85 -11.56 6.05 -8.84
C ASP A 85 -10.36 6.95 -9.16
N GLY A 86 -10.43 8.19 -8.72
CA GLY A 86 -9.30 9.10 -8.85
C GLY A 86 -8.07 8.66 -8.07
N GLU A 87 -8.26 8.18 -6.85
CA GLU A 87 -7.16 7.69 -6.00
C GLU A 87 -6.54 6.40 -6.57
N LEU A 88 -7.31 5.58 -7.30
CA LEU A 88 -6.75 4.45 -8.06
C LEU A 88 -5.86 4.95 -9.21
N GLU A 89 -6.29 5.97 -9.95
CA GLU A 89 -5.50 6.59 -11.01
C GLU A 89 -4.19 7.21 -10.46
N ASP A 90 -4.25 7.81 -9.26
CA ASP A 90 -3.07 8.32 -8.57
C ASP A 90 -2.08 7.20 -8.23
N ALA A 91 -2.57 6.10 -7.64
CA ALA A 91 -1.73 4.95 -7.31
C ALA A 91 -1.10 4.31 -8.56
N LEU A 92 -1.86 4.21 -9.65
CA LEU A 92 -1.38 3.74 -10.94
C LEU A 92 -0.30 4.66 -11.53
N THR A 93 -0.49 5.97 -11.41
CA THR A 93 0.49 6.98 -11.86
C THR A 93 1.81 6.84 -11.10
N VAL A 94 1.75 6.66 -9.77
CA VAL A 94 2.94 6.45 -8.94
C VAL A 94 3.64 5.13 -9.28
N LEU A 95 2.89 4.04 -9.50
CA LEU A 95 3.47 2.77 -9.93
C LEU A 95 4.20 2.92 -11.28
N ARG A 96 3.56 3.54 -12.28
CA ARG A 96 4.17 3.80 -13.59
C ARG A 96 5.43 4.66 -13.50
N TYR A 97 5.38 5.69 -12.64
CA TYR A 97 6.55 6.52 -12.36
C TYR A 97 7.68 5.68 -11.76
N ALA A 98 7.39 4.89 -10.72
CA ALA A 98 8.40 4.06 -10.07
C ALA A 98 9.05 3.08 -11.05
N LEU A 99 8.28 2.36 -11.86
CA LEU A 99 8.77 1.38 -12.83
C LEU A 99 9.70 1.98 -13.90
N LYS A 100 9.56 3.28 -14.19
CA LYS A 100 10.49 4.01 -15.08
C LYS A 100 11.82 4.37 -14.41
N HIS A 101 11.85 4.42 -13.07
CA HIS A 101 13.02 4.89 -12.31
C HIS A 101 13.75 3.79 -11.56
N THR A 102 13.21 2.57 -11.52
CA THR A 102 13.84 1.39 -10.94
C THR A 102 13.92 0.23 -11.93
N LYS A 103 14.87 -0.68 -11.68
CA LYS A 103 14.92 -1.97 -12.36
C LYS A 103 14.16 -3.08 -11.61
N ALA A 104 13.65 -2.76 -10.42
CA ALA A 104 12.90 -3.71 -9.61
C ALA A 104 11.62 -4.15 -10.33
N ARG A 105 11.31 -5.44 -10.24
CA ARG A 105 10.11 -6.04 -10.84
C ARG A 105 9.31 -6.89 -9.85
N LYS A 106 9.81 -7.07 -8.62
CA LYS A 106 9.05 -7.67 -7.52
C LYS A 106 8.35 -6.56 -6.74
N LEU A 107 7.04 -6.44 -6.91
CA LEU A 107 6.24 -5.41 -6.26
C LEU A 107 5.72 -5.89 -4.90
N TRP A 108 5.97 -5.09 -3.87
CA TRP A 108 5.31 -5.11 -2.59
C TRP A 108 4.28 -3.96 -2.55
N LEU A 109 3.02 -4.28 -2.76
CA LEU A 109 1.95 -3.31 -2.77
C LEU A 109 1.23 -3.33 -1.42
N GLY A 110 1.16 -2.19 -0.74
CA GLY A 110 0.53 -2.12 0.57
C GLY A 110 -0.35 -0.91 0.76
N GLY A 111 -1.33 -1.05 1.64
CA GLY A 111 -2.18 0.08 1.99
C GLY A 111 -2.90 -0.10 3.31
N PHE A 112 -3.18 1.04 3.95
CA PHE A 112 -3.91 1.12 5.20
C PHE A 112 -5.33 1.63 4.99
N SER A 113 -6.34 0.94 5.54
CA SER A 113 -7.75 1.34 5.51
C SER A 113 -8.24 1.55 4.07
N PHE A 114 -8.63 2.77 3.71
CA PHE A 114 -8.94 3.16 2.33
C PHE A 114 -7.77 2.88 1.36
N GLY A 115 -6.53 3.10 1.80
CA GLY A 115 -5.36 2.75 1.02
C GLY A 115 -5.24 1.25 0.75
N GLY A 116 -5.70 0.39 1.68
CA GLY A 116 -5.80 -1.05 1.48
C GLY A 116 -6.81 -1.42 0.39
N TYR A 117 -7.96 -0.74 0.36
CA TYR A 117 -8.93 -0.86 -0.73
C TYR A 117 -8.33 -0.41 -2.08
N THR A 118 -7.62 0.73 -2.10
CA THR A 118 -6.96 1.23 -3.32
C THR A 118 -5.86 0.28 -3.80
N ALA A 119 -5.06 -0.27 -2.89
CA ALA A 119 -4.03 -1.26 -3.21
C ALA A 119 -4.65 -2.54 -3.82
N ALA A 120 -5.75 -3.05 -3.26
CA ALA A 120 -6.46 -4.21 -3.81
C ALA A 120 -7.02 -3.92 -5.22
N ARG A 121 -7.53 -2.71 -5.46
CA ARG A 121 -8.00 -2.27 -6.79
C ARG A 121 -6.86 -2.19 -7.79
N LEU A 122 -5.72 -1.64 -7.40
CA LEU A 122 -4.53 -1.58 -8.25
C LEU A 122 -4.02 -2.99 -8.57
N ALA A 123 -3.95 -3.87 -7.57
CA ALA A 123 -3.61 -5.28 -7.78
C ALA A 123 -4.55 -5.97 -8.79
N SER A 124 -5.86 -5.71 -8.66
CA SER A 124 -6.86 -6.25 -9.61
C SER A 124 -6.71 -5.67 -11.02
N LEU A 125 -6.38 -4.39 -11.15
CA LEU A 125 -6.12 -3.74 -12.44
C LEU A 125 -4.87 -4.29 -13.14
N MET A 126 -3.86 -4.66 -12.36
CA MET A 126 -2.61 -5.23 -12.89
C MET A 126 -2.81 -6.68 -13.40
N THR A 127 -3.77 -7.40 -12.83
CA THR A 127 -4.06 -8.80 -13.22
C THR A 127 -4.51 -8.83 -14.66
N ASP A 128 -3.90 -9.70 -15.46
CA ASP A 128 -4.17 -9.87 -16.89
C ASP A 128 -3.96 -8.60 -17.76
N ASN A 129 -3.24 -7.59 -17.21
CA ASN A 129 -2.90 -6.38 -17.95
C ASN A 129 -1.48 -6.47 -18.53
N GLU A 130 -1.37 -6.50 -19.85
CA GLU A 130 -0.11 -6.62 -20.58
C GLU A 130 0.92 -5.51 -20.20
N GLU A 131 0.46 -4.34 -19.78
CA GLU A 131 1.34 -3.24 -19.34
C GLU A 131 2.25 -3.66 -18.17
N PHE A 132 1.77 -4.60 -17.34
CA PHE A 132 2.47 -5.05 -16.12
C PHE A 132 2.95 -6.52 -16.23
N ALA A 133 2.99 -7.09 -17.42
CA ALA A 133 3.35 -8.50 -17.61
C ALA A 133 4.76 -8.85 -17.09
N ASP A 134 5.68 -7.88 -17.02
CA ASP A 134 7.03 -8.04 -16.47
C ASP A 134 7.13 -7.70 -14.97
N VAL A 135 6.00 -7.31 -14.32
CA VAL A 135 5.94 -6.95 -12.90
C VAL A 135 5.30 -8.09 -12.12
N ASN A 136 6.06 -8.70 -11.23
CA ASN A 136 5.52 -9.69 -10.30
C ASN A 136 4.95 -9.00 -9.06
N LEU A 137 3.64 -9.03 -8.86
CA LEU A 137 3.03 -8.66 -7.58
C LEU A 137 3.37 -9.73 -6.53
N HIS A 138 4.53 -9.54 -5.89
CA HIS A 138 5.05 -10.51 -4.94
C HIS A 138 4.28 -10.48 -3.62
N HIS A 139 3.94 -9.29 -3.11
CA HIS A 139 3.12 -9.16 -1.91
C HIS A 139 2.00 -8.13 -2.08
N LEU A 140 0.81 -8.49 -1.61
CA LEU A 140 -0.29 -7.56 -1.35
C LEU A 140 -0.56 -7.50 0.16
N ALA A 141 -0.20 -6.38 0.78
CA ALA A 141 -0.31 -6.15 2.22
C ALA A 141 -1.54 -5.28 2.54
N LEU A 142 -2.56 -5.87 3.13
CA LEU A 142 -3.83 -5.23 3.46
C LEU A 142 -3.88 -4.93 4.97
N ILE A 143 -3.65 -3.68 5.35
CA ILE A 143 -3.67 -3.27 6.76
C ILE A 143 -5.02 -2.64 7.09
N ALA A 144 -5.84 -3.32 7.89
CA ALA A 144 -7.22 -2.95 8.24
C ALA A 144 -7.99 -2.39 7.02
N PRO A 145 -8.06 -3.10 5.87
CA PRO A 145 -8.58 -2.56 4.63
C PRO A 145 -10.07 -2.25 4.72
N SER A 146 -10.54 -1.23 3.99
CA SER A 146 -11.96 -0.86 3.93
C SER A 146 -12.78 -1.88 3.12
N VAL A 147 -12.98 -3.08 3.67
CA VAL A 147 -13.58 -4.24 2.98
C VAL A 147 -15.05 -4.04 2.58
N MET A 148 -15.76 -3.13 3.25
CA MET A 148 -17.17 -2.83 2.96
C MET A 148 -17.39 -1.84 1.80
N ARG A 149 -16.30 -1.36 1.17
CA ARG A 149 -16.44 -0.49 0.01
C ARG A 149 -17.02 -1.23 -1.18
N VAL A 150 -17.85 -0.49 -1.93
CA VAL A 150 -18.47 -0.99 -3.17
C VAL A 150 -17.40 -1.56 -4.10
N GLY A 151 -17.65 -2.76 -4.59
CA GLY A 151 -16.76 -3.46 -5.52
C GLY A 151 -15.63 -4.26 -4.85
N MET A 152 -15.29 -4.03 -3.57
CA MET A 152 -14.18 -4.75 -2.92
C MET A 152 -14.35 -6.26 -2.96
N ALA A 153 -15.57 -6.76 -2.73
CA ALA A 153 -15.86 -8.19 -2.74
C ALA A 153 -15.73 -8.84 -4.12
N SER A 154 -15.82 -8.08 -5.21
CA SER A 154 -15.72 -8.59 -6.58
C SER A 154 -14.31 -8.52 -7.18
N LEU A 155 -13.37 -7.81 -6.52
CA LEU A 155 -11.99 -7.71 -7.00
C LEU A 155 -11.34 -9.10 -7.12
N ARG A 156 -10.51 -9.26 -8.11
CA ARG A 156 -9.65 -10.44 -8.31
C ARG A 156 -8.24 -9.96 -8.58
N TRP A 157 -7.26 -10.58 -7.95
CA TRP A 157 -5.85 -10.27 -8.15
C TRP A 157 -5.01 -11.54 -8.13
N GLN A 158 -3.86 -11.47 -8.75
CA GLN A 158 -2.81 -12.48 -8.69
C GLN A 158 -1.62 -11.86 -7.97
N ALA A 159 -1.30 -12.40 -6.80
CA ALA A 159 -0.13 -12.07 -6.02
C ALA A 159 0.47 -13.36 -5.48
N ASP A 160 1.80 -13.44 -5.37
CA ASP A 160 2.42 -14.63 -4.79
C ASP A 160 1.98 -14.80 -3.33
N HIS A 161 1.88 -13.68 -2.60
CA HIS A 161 1.46 -13.64 -1.21
C HIS A 161 0.48 -12.47 -0.98
N THR A 162 -0.69 -12.78 -0.46
CA THR A 162 -1.61 -11.77 0.08
C THR A 162 -1.74 -12.03 1.58
N PHE A 163 -1.69 -10.97 2.39
CA PHE A 163 -1.93 -11.08 3.83
C PHE A 163 -2.70 -9.87 4.36
N MET A 164 -3.31 -10.05 5.53
CA MET A 164 -4.04 -8.98 6.20
C MET A 164 -3.62 -8.87 7.68
N ILE A 165 -3.51 -7.63 8.17
CA ILE A 165 -3.26 -7.33 9.58
C ILE A 165 -4.32 -6.33 10.03
N TYR A 166 -5.01 -6.62 11.14
CA TYR A 166 -6.03 -5.71 11.67
C TYR A 166 -6.16 -5.82 13.19
N GLY A 167 -6.88 -4.88 13.79
CA GLY A 167 -7.16 -4.85 15.22
C GLY A 167 -8.47 -5.54 15.58
N ASP A 168 -8.52 -6.27 16.69
CA ASP A 168 -9.73 -6.90 17.23
C ASP A 168 -10.71 -5.88 17.85
N GLN A 169 -10.25 -4.64 18.06
CA GLN A 169 -11.02 -3.52 18.61
C GLN A 169 -11.17 -2.40 17.56
N ASP A 170 -11.14 -2.75 16.26
CA ASP A 170 -11.28 -1.79 15.18
C ASP A 170 -12.70 -1.22 15.17
N GLU A 171 -12.81 0.09 15.45
CA GLU A 171 -14.05 0.84 15.57
C GLU A 171 -14.55 1.43 14.24
N LEU A 172 -13.75 1.36 13.17
CA LEU A 172 -14.08 1.93 11.86
C LEU A 172 -14.38 0.86 10.82
N VAL A 173 -13.70 -0.25 10.87
CA VAL A 173 -13.94 -1.42 10.01
C VAL A 173 -14.14 -2.64 10.91
N SER A 174 -15.37 -3.14 10.99
CA SER A 174 -15.71 -4.26 11.90
C SER A 174 -14.74 -5.43 11.75
N PRO A 175 -14.15 -5.91 12.86
CA PRO A 175 -13.27 -7.09 12.85
C PRO A 175 -13.96 -8.33 12.26
N GLU A 176 -15.28 -8.47 12.45
CA GLU A 176 -16.06 -9.59 11.89
C GLU A 176 -16.08 -9.53 10.36
N HIS A 177 -16.28 -8.34 9.78
CA HIS A 177 -16.23 -8.17 8.32
C HIS A 177 -14.83 -8.41 7.75
N LEU A 178 -13.79 -7.99 8.48
CA LEU A 178 -12.40 -8.25 8.09
C LEU A 178 -12.09 -9.75 8.12
N ALA A 179 -12.50 -10.44 9.20
CA ALA A 179 -12.33 -11.88 9.33
C ALA A 179 -13.08 -12.63 8.23
N GLN A 180 -14.35 -12.30 7.99
CA GLN A 180 -15.16 -12.92 6.94
C GLN A 180 -14.56 -12.71 5.54
N PHE A 181 -14.08 -11.48 5.25
CA PHE A 181 -13.44 -11.17 3.97
C PHE A 181 -12.16 -12.00 3.76
N ALA A 182 -11.34 -12.15 4.82
CA ALA A 182 -10.14 -12.95 4.77
C ALA A 182 -10.43 -14.43 4.58
N GLU A 183 -11.37 -14.98 5.34
CA GLU A 183 -11.79 -16.39 5.27
C GLU A 183 -12.31 -16.75 3.88
N GLN A 184 -13.18 -15.92 3.28
CA GLN A 184 -13.72 -16.16 1.94
C GLN A 184 -12.66 -16.19 0.83
N ARG A 185 -11.44 -15.75 1.11
CA ARG A 185 -10.35 -15.60 0.14
C ARG A 185 -9.09 -16.34 0.52
N ASP A 186 -9.13 -17.13 1.59
CA ASP A 186 -7.97 -17.84 2.16
C ASP A 186 -6.78 -16.89 2.42
N ILE A 187 -7.05 -15.65 2.87
CA ILE A 187 -6.01 -14.66 3.17
C ILE A 187 -5.44 -14.90 4.56
N PRO A 188 -4.15 -15.23 4.72
CA PRO A 188 -3.49 -15.30 6.02
C PRO A 188 -3.61 -13.99 6.79
N THR A 189 -4.00 -14.07 8.07
CA THR A 189 -4.23 -12.89 8.90
C THR A 189 -3.34 -12.87 10.15
N THR A 190 -3.06 -11.66 10.63
CA THR A 190 -2.62 -11.41 12.01
C THR A 190 -3.58 -10.42 12.66
N VAL A 191 -4.16 -10.82 13.79
CA VAL A 191 -5.05 -9.98 14.58
C VAL A 191 -4.28 -9.46 15.79
N LEU A 192 -4.29 -8.15 16.01
CA LEU A 192 -3.63 -7.50 17.13
C LEU A 192 -4.69 -6.92 18.09
N SER A 193 -4.40 -6.91 19.39
CA SER A 193 -5.31 -6.30 20.37
C SER A 193 -5.15 -4.78 20.35
N THR A 194 -5.91 -4.14 19.44
CA THR A 194 -5.84 -2.69 19.19
C THR A 194 -7.02 -2.22 18.33
N GLY A 195 -7.28 -0.90 18.34
CA GLY A 195 -8.22 -0.25 17.41
C GLY A 195 -7.63 -0.02 16.03
N HIS A 196 -8.40 0.69 15.18
CA HIS A 196 -8.09 0.91 13.76
C HIS A 196 -6.69 1.48 13.49
N PHE A 197 -6.24 2.43 14.32
CA PHE A 197 -4.99 3.17 14.10
C PHE A 197 -3.75 2.51 14.73
N PHE A 198 -3.86 1.31 15.27
CA PHE A 198 -2.76 0.57 15.88
C PHE A 198 -2.02 1.36 16.98
N HIS A 199 -2.76 2.16 17.77
CA HIS A 199 -2.18 2.95 18.86
C HIS A 199 -1.48 2.03 19.87
N GLY A 200 -0.20 2.32 20.16
CA GLY A 200 0.62 1.51 21.06
C GLY A 200 1.06 0.15 20.48
N LYS A 201 0.71 -0.18 19.22
CA LYS A 201 0.96 -1.49 18.59
C LYS A 201 1.73 -1.41 17.26
N LEU A 202 2.41 -0.29 16.99
CA LEU A 202 3.17 -0.12 15.76
C LEU A 202 4.43 -1.01 15.70
N VAL A 203 4.97 -1.41 16.84
CA VAL A 203 6.09 -2.37 16.91
C VAL A 203 5.60 -3.76 16.51
N GLU A 204 4.48 -4.21 17.10
CA GLU A 204 3.86 -5.49 16.78
C GLU A 204 3.36 -5.53 15.32
N LEU A 205 2.89 -4.40 14.79
CA LEU A 205 2.58 -4.28 13.37
C LEU A 205 3.84 -4.54 12.52
N GLY A 206 4.98 -3.93 12.86
CA GLY A 206 6.26 -4.16 12.16
C GLY A 206 6.70 -5.62 12.21
N GLN A 207 6.58 -6.28 13.38
CA GLN A 207 6.87 -7.71 13.54
C GLN A 207 5.93 -8.58 12.70
N SER A 208 4.65 -8.22 12.61
CA SER A 208 3.66 -8.92 11.78
C SER A 208 3.98 -8.78 10.29
N LEU A 209 4.40 -7.60 9.84
CA LEU A 209 4.88 -7.39 8.47
C LEU A 209 6.05 -8.32 8.16
N GLN A 210 7.03 -8.40 9.06
CA GLN A 210 8.20 -9.28 8.91
C GLN A 210 7.80 -10.76 8.83
N LYS A 211 6.87 -11.21 9.68
CA LYS A 211 6.35 -12.58 9.66
C LYS A 211 5.73 -12.97 8.32
N HIS A 212 4.95 -12.07 7.71
CA HIS A 212 4.25 -12.35 6.45
C HIS A 212 5.12 -12.14 5.22
N THR A 213 6.14 -11.30 5.28
CA THR A 213 6.95 -10.95 4.11
C THR A 213 8.23 -11.80 4.00
N GLN A 214 8.71 -12.42 5.08
CA GLN A 214 9.91 -13.28 5.13
C GLN A 214 11.15 -12.64 4.47
N ILE A 215 11.38 -11.34 4.74
CA ILE A 215 12.57 -10.60 4.28
C ILE A 215 13.67 -10.69 5.34
#